data_80c803657ef21566b9e7e0c417334be5
#
_entry.id   80c803657ef21566b9e7e0c417334be5
#
_cell.length_a   1.000
_cell.length_b   1.000
_cell.length_c   1.000
_cell.angle_alpha   90.00
_cell.angle_beta   90.00
_cell.angle_gamma   90.00
#
_symmetry.space_group_name_H-M   'P 1'
#
loop_
_entity.id
_entity.type
_entity.pdbx_description
1 polymer ?
#
loop_
_entity_poly.entity_id
_entity_poly.type
_entity_poly.pdbx_seq_one_letter_code
_entity_poly.pdbx_strand_id
1 'polypeptide(L)'
;MAGNAEWDRLWQIVHATPEDFSSWEQLIRVAESAEITSTSPPEHITNLELVYDAFLSKFPLCFGYWKKYADWEGIAHGSQGAERTFERGVAAIHNSIDLWNHYLDFKLATTTDNQELERLFERAAVNVGYDFLAHPFWDKYIDFIENRVSDPKKLMELMNRIVIIPMHQYARYYEKWRGLCANTEPSEAVNDATLQQFLSEVKAEKGELTGNALEKALREKLDAQIAKVYKETQEGTNKRWVYEAEIKRSYFHIKPLDRPQLQNWSKYLDFEESAGDITRIRALYERCLVPCAQYEEFWLRYGQWLAKNNLISDAKSAYERAAYTFLPKDKIHVKLALALVLEEEGSTDEARSTYTSVLQSIPTHIEAITDYIHFERRQNTDTFESLISQYISSAYLDESARVYLTIQYIKYLQQVHIKLEGACILIIKHPPFFYRKWNQIR
;
A
#
# COMPACT_ATOMS: atom_id res chain seq x y z
N MET A 1 37.39 -19.60 11.64
CA MET A 1 36.87 -20.37 12.81
C MET A 1 36.17 -19.49 13.85
N ALA A 2 36.66 -18.29 14.20
CA ALA A 2 35.92 -17.38 15.12
C ALA A 2 34.63 -16.84 14.50
N GLY A 3 34.56 -16.64 13.18
CA GLY A 3 33.37 -16.17 12.50
C GLY A 3 32.19 -17.14 12.50
N ASN A 4 32.42 -18.44 12.54
CA ASN A 4 31.37 -19.45 12.58
C ASN A 4 30.60 -19.46 13.93
N ALA A 5 31.32 -19.33 15.06
CA ALA A 5 30.67 -19.36 16.38
C ALA A 5 29.83 -18.11 16.64
N GLU A 6 30.25 -16.94 16.15
CA GLU A 6 29.45 -15.69 16.28
C GLU A 6 28.24 -15.72 15.36
N TRP A 7 28.41 -16.21 14.11
CA TRP A 7 27.31 -16.47 13.19
C TRP A 7 26.24 -17.38 13.82
N ASP A 8 26.64 -18.56 14.31
CA ASP A 8 25.72 -19.53 14.88
C ASP A 8 24.96 -18.96 16.09
N ARG A 9 25.66 -18.21 16.94
CA ARG A 9 25.05 -17.52 18.09
C ARG A 9 24.01 -16.48 17.64
N LEU A 10 24.37 -15.60 16.70
CA LEU A 10 23.45 -14.56 16.22
C LEU A 10 22.27 -15.15 15.46
N TRP A 11 22.53 -16.21 14.66
CA TRP A 11 21.47 -16.93 13.95
C TRP A 11 20.44 -17.54 14.90
N GLN A 12 20.89 -18.13 16.01
CA GLN A 12 19.98 -18.63 17.06
C GLN A 12 19.17 -17.49 17.72
N ILE A 13 19.80 -16.35 17.97
CA ILE A 13 19.10 -15.20 18.56
C ILE A 13 17.99 -14.69 17.64
N VAL A 14 18.26 -14.47 16.36
CA VAL A 14 17.26 -13.94 15.42
C VAL A 14 16.11 -14.93 15.15
N HIS A 15 16.37 -16.24 15.30
CA HIS A 15 15.32 -17.25 15.26
C HIS A 15 14.45 -17.26 16.52
N ALA A 16 15.06 -17.07 17.70
CA ALA A 16 14.34 -17.02 18.98
C ALA A 16 13.57 -15.71 19.15
N THR A 17 14.15 -14.59 18.69
CA THR A 17 13.58 -13.24 18.80
C THR A 17 13.64 -12.51 17.45
N PRO A 18 12.79 -12.88 16.46
CA PRO A 18 12.82 -12.31 15.11
C PRO A 18 12.56 -10.80 15.06
N GLU A 19 11.99 -10.22 16.11
CA GLU A 19 11.71 -8.79 16.23
C GLU A 19 12.93 -7.95 16.64
N ASP A 20 14.03 -8.60 17.07
CA ASP A 20 15.25 -7.88 17.47
C ASP A 20 16.08 -7.44 16.27
N PHE A 21 15.75 -6.25 15.78
CA PHE A 21 16.42 -5.64 14.64
C PHE A 21 17.93 -5.47 14.85
N SER A 22 18.38 -5.22 16.08
CA SER A 22 19.79 -5.03 16.39
C SER A 22 20.62 -6.30 16.16
N SER A 23 20.06 -7.47 16.50
CA SER A 23 20.70 -8.76 16.27
C SER A 23 20.75 -9.08 14.77
N TRP A 24 19.74 -8.71 13.99
CA TRP A 24 19.76 -8.81 12.54
C TRP A 24 20.87 -7.94 11.90
N GLU A 25 21.00 -6.68 12.35
CA GLU A 25 22.10 -5.80 11.87
C GLU A 25 23.48 -6.39 12.14
N GLN A 26 23.68 -6.98 13.33
CA GLN A 26 24.95 -7.64 13.68
C GLN A 26 25.19 -8.86 12.79
N LEU A 27 24.20 -9.70 12.56
CA LEU A 27 24.29 -10.88 11.71
C LEU A 27 24.61 -10.52 10.25
N ILE A 28 23.97 -9.47 9.71
CA ILE A 28 24.26 -8.95 8.37
C ILE A 28 25.72 -8.46 8.30
N ARG A 29 26.21 -7.72 9.29
CA ARG A 29 27.62 -7.28 9.33
C ARG A 29 28.60 -8.44 9.35
N VAL A 30 28.28 -9.52 10.07
CA VAL A 30 29.10 -10.74 10.08
C VAL A 30 29.07 -11.40 8.71
N ALA A 31 27.92 -11.46 8.03
CA ALA A 31 27.81 -11.99 6.68
C ALA A 31 28.60 -11.15 5.66
N GLU A 32 28.51 -9.82 5.74
CA GLU A 32 29.23 -8.87 4.87
C GLU A 32 30.76 -8.85 5.11
N SER A 33 31.23 -9.27 6.30
CA SER A 33 32.65 -9.25 6.64
C SER A 33 33.54 -10.22 5.82
N ALA A 34 32.90 -11.15 5.13
CA ALA A 34 33.57 -12.15 4.30
C ALA A 34 34.02 -11.63 2.92
N GLU A 35 34.16 -10.31 2.70
CA GLU A 35 34.59 -9.70 1.42
C GLU A 35 34.20 -10.52 0.17
N ILE A 36 32.92 -10.45 -0.22
CA ILE A 36 32.44 -11.26 -1.34
C ILE A 36 32.92 -10.67 -2.65
N THR A 37 33.54 -11.57 -3.45
CA THR A 37 34.00 -11.33 -4.81
C THR A 37 33.37 -12.37 -5.75
N SER A 38 33.46 -12.18 -7.05
CA SER A 38 33.05 -13.18 -8.05
C SER A 38 33.74 -14.53 -7.94
N THR A 39 34.85 -14.61 -7.18
CA THR A 39 35.63 -15.82 -6.93
C THR A 39 35.52 -16.35 -5.51
N SER A 40 34.63 -15.76 -4.69
CA SER A 40 34.41 -16.21 -3.31
C SER A 40 33.86 -17.63 -3.25
N PRO A 41 34.17 -18.38 -2.18
CA PRO A 41 33.62 -19.72 -1.99
C PRO A 41 32.07 -19.67 -2.02
N PRO A 42 31.42 -20.64 -2.69
CA PRO A 42 29.94 -20.69 -2.77
C PRO A 42 29.27 -20.63 -1.41
N GLU A 43 29.87 -21.20 -0.38
CA GLU A 43 29.36 -21.18 0.99
C GLU A 43 29.21 -19.76 1.56
N HIS A 44 30.15 -18.85 1.27
CA HIS A 44 30.07 -17.47 1.73
C HIS A 44 28.91 -16.70 1.04
N ILE A 45 28.73 -16.95 -0.27
CA ILE A 45 27.65 -16.36 -1.05
C ILE A 45 26.30 -16.86 -0.50
N THR A 46 26.12 -18.17 -0.35
CA THR A 46 24.90 -18.78 0.17
C THR A 46 24.58 -18.29 1.59
N ASN A 47 25.57 -18.12 2.45
CA ASN A 47 25.34 -17.57 3.79
C ASN A 47 24.85 -16.12 3.77
N LEU A 48 25.39 -15.29 2.88
CA LEU A 48 24.93 -13.91 2.70
C LEU A 48 23.49 -13.88 2.19
N GLU A 49 23.19 -14.65 1.13
CA GLU A 49 21.85 -14.78 0.57
C GLU A 49 20.84 -15.22 1.64
N LEU A 50 21.18 -16.24 2.42
CA LEU A 50 20.34 -16.77 3.49
C LEU A 50 19.98 -15.69 4.53
N VAL A 51 20.96 -14.88 4.95
CA VAL A 51 20.72 -13.80 5.92
C VAL A 51 19.87 -12.70 5.34
N TYR A 52 20.19 -12.24 4.12
CA TYR A 52 19.41 -11.19 3.48
C TYR A 52 17.96 -11.62 3.19
N ASP A 53 17.78 -12.86 2.70
CA ASP A 53 16.45 -13.42 2.45
C ASP A 53 15.63 -13.53 3.74
N ALA A 54 16.22 -14.05 4.82
CA ALA A 54 15.54 -14.15 6.11
C ALA A 54 15.22 -12.77 6.71
N PHE A 55 16.17 -11.83 6.65
CA PHE A 55 15.96 -10.46 7.13
C PHE A 55 14.88 -9.72 6.35
N LEU A 56 14.95 -9.73 5.01
CA LEU A 56 14.00 -9.02 4.15
C LEU A 56 12.64 -9.69 4.08
N SER A 57 12.55 -10.99 4.37
CA SER A 57 11.27 -11.65 4.64
C SER A 57 10.58 -11.09 5.89
N LYS A 58 11.36 -10.74 6.93
CA LYS A 58 10.83 -10.17 8.17
C LYS A 58 10.62 -8.66 8.09
N PHE A 59 11.54 -7.94 7.44
CA PHE A 59 11.55 -6.47 7.33
C PHE A 59 11.56 -6.01 5.87
N PRO A 60 10.52 -6.34 5.08
CA PRO A 60 10.52 -6.08 3.64
C PRO A 60 10.55 -4.59 3.27
N LEU A 61 10.17 -3.69 4.19
CA LEU A 61 10.14 -2.24 3.94
C LEU A 61 11.50 -1.55 4.14
N CYS A 62 12.57 -2.30 4.42
CA CYS A 62 13.92 -1.75 4.58
C CYS A 62 14.61 -1.56 3.21
N PHE A 63 14.23 -0.52 2.44
CA PHE A 63 14.69 -0.28 1.07
C PHE A 63 16.22 -0.26 0.92
N GLY A 64 16.94 0.29 1.89
CA GLY A 64 18.41 0.35 1.86
C GLY A 64 19.08 -1.02 1.88
N TYR A 65 18.46 -2.02 2.53
CA TYR A 65 18.96 -3.40 2.54
C TYR A 65 18.66 -4.12 1.22
N TRP A 66 17.53 -3.83 0.55
CA TRP A 66 17.27 -4.31 -0.81
C TRP A 66 18.34 -3.83 -1.79
N LYS A 67 18.73 -2.55 -1.70
CA LYS A 67 19.81 -1.99 -2.54
C LYS A 67 21.14 -2.67 -2.26
N LYS A 68 21.54 -2.82 -0.99
CA LYS A 68 22.75 -3.53 -0.63
C LYS A 68 22.76 -4.99 -1.12
N TYR A 69 21.65 -5.68 -0.95
CA TYR A 69 21.50 -7.05 -1.41
C TYR A 69 21.65 -7.13 -2.93
N ALA A 70 21.04 -6.23 -3.68
CA ALA A 70 21.21 -6.17 -5.13
C ALA A 70 22.66 -5.92 -5.56
N ASP A 71 23.41 -5.09 -4.81
CA ASP A 71 24.83 -4.88 -5.07
C ASP A 71 25.63 -6.18 -4.88
N TRP A 72 25.38 -6.91 -3.78
CA TRP A 72 26.04 -8.18 -3.51
C TRP A 72 25.69 -9.25 -4.54
N GLU A 73 24.43 -9.37 -4.90
CA GLU A 73 23.96 -10.27 -5.96
C GLU A 73 24.60 -9.93 -7.32
N GLY A 74 24.79 -8.63 -7.60
CA GLY A 74 25.47 -8.16 -8.78
C GLY A 74 26.96 -8.59 -8.82
N ILE A 75 27.62 -8.62 -7.68
CA ILE A 75 29.00 -9.10 -7.55
C ILE A 75 29.07 -10.64 -7.69
N ALA A 76 28.15 -11.36 -7.04
CA ALA A 76 28.13 -12.81 -7.00
C ALA A 76 27.61 -13.46 -8.29
N HIS A 77 26.55 -12.92 -8.87
CA HIS A 77 25.79 -13.53 -9.97
C HIS A 77 25.65 -12.63 -11.21
N GLY A 78 26.34 -11.49 -11.23
CA GLY A 78 26.28 -10.53 -12.33
C GLY A 78 24.95 -9.78 -12.40
N SER A 79 24.72 -9.14 -13.55
CA SER A 79 23.55 -8.27 -13.74
C SER A 79 22.21 -8.97 -13.53
N GLN A 80 22.09 -10.25 -13.84
CA GLN A 80 20.86 -11.01 -13.60
C GLN A 80 20.54 -11.20 -12.12
N GLY A 81 21.56 -11.40 -11.26
CA GLY A 81 21.39 -11.48 -9.81
C GLY A 81 20.85 -10.16 -9.25
N ALA A 82 21.51 -9.05 -9.58
CA ALA A 82 21.09 -7.72 -9.17
C ALA A 82 19.65 -7.41 -9.62
N GLU A 83 19.32 -7.69 -10.88
CA GLU A 83 17.99 -7.43 -11.44
C GLU A 83 16.89 -8.20 -10.69
N ARG A 84 17.10 -9.52 -10.46
CA ARG A 84 16.14 -10.34 -9.68
C ARG A 84 15.90 -9.76 -8.29
N THR A 85 16.96 -9.26 -7.65
CA THR A 85 16.86 -8.70 -6.31
C THR A 85 16.16 -7.34 -6.30
N PHE A 86 16.45 -6.47 -7.29
CA PHE A 86 15.70 -5.23 -7.46
C PHE A 86 14.21 -5.49 -7.72
N GLU A 87 13.86 -6.47 -8.57
CA GLU A 87 12.46 -6.83 -8.83
C GLU A 87 11.73 -7.28 -7.56
N ARG A 88 12.38 -8.13 -6.73
CA ARG A 88 11.84 -8.52 -5.43
C ARG A 88 11.68 -7.33 -4.50
N GLY A 89 12.64 -6.43 -4.48
CA GLY A 89 12.63 -5.23 -3.66
C GLY A 89 11.48 -4.27 -4.04
N VAL A 90 11.31 -3.96 -5.34
CA VAL A 90 10.22 -3.08 -5.79
C VAL A 90 8.84 -3.75 -5.71
N ALA A 91 8.78 -5.07 -5.66
CA ALA A 91 7.54 -5.78 -5.34
C ALA A 91 7.19 -5.68 -3.84
N ALA A 92 8.19 -5.73 -2.96
CA ALA A 92 8.02 -5.65 -1.51
C ALA A 92 7.71 -4.23 -1.02
N ILE A 93 8.37 -3.21 -1.60
CA ILE A 93 8.20 -1.79 -1.28
C ILE A 93 8.04 -0.97 -2.58
N HIS A 94 6.89 -1.15 -3.22
CA HIS A 94 6.62 -0.59 -4.56
C HIS A 94 6.57 0.95 -4.60
N ASN A 95 6.36 1.61 -3.47
CA ASN A 95 6.28 3.07 -3.34
C ASN A 95 7.60 3.72 -2.86
N SER A 96 8.73 3.01 -2.85
CA SER A 96 10.02 3.61 -2.49
C SER A 96 10.67 4.31 -3.69
N ILE A 97 10.67 5.65 -3.69
CA ILE A 97 11.34 6.47 -4.70
C ILE A 97 12.84 6.11 -4.78
N ASP A 98 13.49 5.94 -3.62
CA ASP A 98 14.93 5.65 -3.57
C ASP A 98 15.24 4.31 -4.21
N LEU A 99 14.46 3.26 -3.91
CA LEU A 99 14.69 1.93 -4.48
C LEU A 99 14.45 1.91 -6.00
N TRP A 100 13.38 2.56 -6.47
CA TRP A 100 13.13 2.72 -7.90
C TRP A 100 14.25 3.49 -8.60
N ASN A 101 14.76 4.57 -7.99
CA ASN A 101 15.88 5.32 -8.54
C ASN A 101 17.15 4.50 -8.64
N HIS A 102 17.48 3.68 -7.64
CA HIS A 102 18.62 2.76 -7.70
C HIS A 102 18.45 1.68 -8.76
N TYR A 103 17.23 1.14 -8.89
CA TYR A 103 16.94 0.15 -9.92
C TYR A 103 17.05 0.75 -11.33
N LEU A 104 16.53 1.96 -11.53
CA LEU A 104 16.64 2.69 -12.79
C LEU A 104 18.12 3.02 -13.13
N ASP A 105 18.93 3.44 -12.14
CA ASP A 105 20.37 3.68 -12.36
C ASP A 105 21.08 2.40 -12.81
N PHE A 106 20.80 1.30 -12.15
CA PHE A 106 21.32 0.00 -12.53
C PHE A 106 20.94 -0.38 -13.96
N LYS A 107 19.66 -0.26 -14.33
CA LYS A 107 19.18 -0.59 -15.68
C LYS A 107 19.71 0.37 -16.75
N LEU A 108 19.81 1.66 -16.46
CA LEU A 108 20.42 2.64 -17.36
C LEU A 108 21.88 2.33 -17.67
N ALA A 109 22.62 1.76 -16.68
CA ALA A 109 24.02 1.39 -16.85
C ALA A 109 24.18 0.04 -17.58
N THR A 110 23.24 -0.89 -17.48
CA THR A 110 23.40 -2.26 -17.97
C THR A 110 22.62 -2.56 -19.25
N THR A 111 21.60 -1.77 -19.59
CA THR A 111 20.71 -2.02 -20.72
C THR A 111 20.84 -0.92 -21.78
N THR A 112 20.94 -1.31 -23.05
CA THR A 112 20.93 -0.40 -24.21
C THR A 112 19.55 -0.28 -24.87
N ASP A 113 18.59 -1.16 -24.52
CA ASP A 113 17.23 -1.15 -25.06
C ASP A 113 16.39 -0.04 -24.43
N ASN A 114 16.13 1.02 -25.21
CA ASN A 114 15.32 2.14 -24.77
C ASN A 114 13.85 1.77 -24.52
N GLN A 115 13.31 0.74 -25.21
CA GLN A 115 11.92 0.33 -25.00
C GLN A 115 11.75 -0.40 -23.67
N GLU A 116 12.73 -1.22 -23.27
CA GLU A 116 12.75 -1.86 -21.96
C GLU A 116 12.82 -0.82 -20.85
N LEU A 117 13.72 0.17 -20.99
CA LEU A 117 13.86 1.26 -20.03
C LEU A 117 12.59 2.09 -19.90
N GLU A 118 11.98 2.46 -21.03
CA GLU A 118 10.72 3.23 -21.03
C GLU A 118 9.61 2.49 -20.30
N ARG A 119 9.46 1.17 -20.52
CA ARG A 119 8.50 0.33 -19.76
C ARG A 119 8.81 0.32 -18.27
N LEU A 120 10.08 0.29 -17.88
CA LEU A 120 10.48 0.33 -16.47
C LEU A 120 10.18 1.71 -15.84
N PHE A 121 10.46 2.80 -16.56
CA PHE A 121 10.11 4.15 -16.11
C PHE A 121 8.60 4.33 -15.94
N GLU A 122 7.79 3.83 -16.88
CA GLU A 122 6.33 3.89 -16.77
C GLU A 122 5.82 3.07 -15.58
N ARG A 123 6.39 1.88 -15.34
CA ARG A 123 6.05 1.08 -14.16
C ARG A 123 6.41 1.79 -12.86
N ALA A 124 7.56 2.45 -12.80
CA ALA A 124 7.95 3.27 -11.65
C ALA A 124 7.00 4.47 -11.48
N ALA A 125 6.64 5.17 -12.59
CA ALA A 125 5.74 6.32 -12.56
C ALA A 125 4.35 6.00 -11.98
N VAL A 126 3.82 4.80 -12.24
CA VAL A 126 2.56 4.32 -11.64
C VAL A 126 2.69 4.19 -10.11
N ASN A 127 3.84 3.74 -9.63
CA ASN A 127 4.06 3.45 -8.20
C ASN A 127 4.49 4.68 -7.39
N VAL A 128 5.40 5.50 -7.93
CA VAL A 128 6.00 6.63 -7.18
C VAL A 128 5.72 8.00 -7.76
N GLY A 129 5.14 8.09 -8.96
CA GLY A 129 4.98 9.37 -9.67
C GLY A 129 4.06 10.38 -8.97
N TYR A 130 3.13 9.93 -8.14
CA TYR A 130 2.22 10.78 -7.37
C TYR A 130 2.71 11.11 -5.96
N ASP A 131 3.88 10.62 -5.55
CA ASP A 131 4.47 11.00 -4.27
C ASP A 131 4.81 12.50 -4.26
N PHE A 132 4.59 13.15 -3.12
CA PHE A 132 4.90 14.58 -2.98
C PHE A 132 6.40 14.88 -3.20
N LEU A 133 7.27 13.92 -2.92
CA LEU A 133 8.72 14.01 -3.10
C LEU A 133 9.22 13.30 -4.37
N ALA A 134 8.37 12.99 -5.34
CA ALA A 134 8.72 12.25 -6.57
C ALA A 134 9.69 12.96 -7.51
N HIS A 135 10.10 14.20 -7.21
CA HIS A 135 10.96 15.00 -8.10
C HIS A 135 12.28 14.29 -8.50
N PRO A 136 12.99 13.49 -7.67
CA PRO A 136 14.21 12.81 -8.12
C PRO A 136 13.94 11.74 -9.20
N PHE A 137 12.77 11.10 -9.11
CA PHE A 137 12.33 10.15 -10.14
C PHE A 137 11.98 10.86 -11.46
N TRP A 138 11.19 11.93 -11.39
CA TRP A 138 10.80 12.68 -12.59
C TRP A 138 11.99 13.33 -13.29
N ASP A 139 12.96 13.83 -12.53
CA ASP A 139 14.21 14.37 -13.10
C ASP A 139 14.95 13.32 -13.94
N LYS A 140 15.05 12.10 -13.42
CA LYS A 140 15.70 10.99 -14.09
C LYS A 140 14.93 10.56 -15.35
N TYR A 141 13.61 10.54 -15.29
CA TYR A 141 12.79 10.20 -16.44
C TYR A 141 12.86 11.26 -17.54
N ILE A 142 12.85 12.55 -17.17
CA ILE A 142 13.05 13.65 -18.11
C ILE A 142 14.43 13.54 -18.76
N ASP A 143 15.48 13.33 -17.98
CA ASP A 143 16.85 13.17 -18.49
C ASP A 143 16.96 12.00 -19.48
N PHE A 144 16.34 10.87 -19.18
CA PHE A 144 16.28 9.72 -20.08
C PHE A 144 15.61 10.07 -21.43
N ILE A 145 14.46 10.75 -21.40
CA ILE A 145 13.75 11.14 -22.64
C ILE A 145 14.55 12.19 -23.43
N GLU A 146 15.12 13.20 -22.76
CA GLU A 146 15.88 14.26 -23.42
C GLU A 146 17.19 13.76 -24.04
N ASN A 147 18.00 13.03 -23.28
CA ASN A 147 19.37 12.76 -23.66
C ASN A 147 19.55 11.40 -24.32
N ARG A 148 18.70 10.42 -24.04
CA ARG A 148 18.86 9.07 -24.57
C ARG A 148 17.84 8.72 -25.65
N VAL A 149 16.56 9.05 -25.47
CA VAL A 149 15.51 8.85 -26.48
C VAL A 149 15.55 9.97 -27.51
N SER A 150 15.80 11.21 -27.06
CA SER A 150 15.90 12.43 -27.88
C SER A 150 14.65 12.68 -28.75
N ASP A 151 13.46 12.45 -28.18
CA ASP A 151 12.17 12.66 -28.84
C ASP A 151 11.43 13.84 -28.19
N PRO A 152 11.36 15.02 -28.88
CA PRO A 152 10.69 16.21 -28.36
C PRO A 152 9.20 16.00 -28.10
N LYS A 153 8.52 15.14 -28.89
CA LYS A 153 7.09 14.86 -28.70
C LYS A 153 6.86 14.09 -27.41
N LYS A 154 7.64 13.03 -27.18
CA LYS A 154 7.58 12.28 -25.91
C LYS A 154 7.91 13.15 -24.72
N LEU A 155 8.87 14.06 -24.85
CA LEU A 155 9.18 15.01 -23.79
C LEU A 155 8.00 15.93 -23.48
N MET A 156 7.30 16.44 -24.49
CA MET A 156 6.11 17.27 -24.30
C MET A 156 4.99 16.48 -23.62
N GLU A 157 4.73 15.25 -24.06
CA GLU A 157 3.74 14.35 -23.43
C GLU A 157 4.08 14.08 -21.96
N LEU A 158 5.35 13.81 -21.66
CA LEU A 158 5.81 13.59 -20.28
C LEU A 158 5.64 14.87 -19.43
N MET A 159 6.03 16.03 -19.96
CA MET A 159 5.90 17.29 -19.24
C MET A 159 4.44 17.68 -18.99
N ASN A 160 3.54 17.47 -19.95
CA ASN A 160 2.10 17.66 -19.78
C ASN A 160 1.52 16.81 -18.63
N ARG A 161 2.08 15.62 -18.42
CA ARG A 161 1.70 14.73 -17.32
C ARG A 161 2.26 15.19 -15.96
N ILE A 162 3.48 15.68 -15.92
CA ILE A 162 4.17 16.07 -14.68
C ILE A 162 3.61 17.36 -14.08
N VAL A 163 3.35 18.39 -14.92
CA VAL A 163 3.00 19.74 -14.46
C VAL A 163 1.67 19.84 -13.73
N ILE A 164 0.80 18.85 -13.88
CA ILE A 164 -0.48 18.80 -13.18
C ILE A 164 -0.38 18.10 -11.81
N ILE A 165 0.80 17.53 -11.47
CA ILE A 165 1.00 16.81 -10.20
C ILE A 165 1.43 17.80 -9.12
N PRO A 166 0.62 18.02 -8.06
CA PRO A 166 1.01 18.87 -6.93
C PRO A 166 2.09 18.16 -6.09
N MET A 167 3.35 18.49 -6.33
CA MET A 167 4.52 17.91 -5.66
C MET A 167 5.55 18.97 -5.30
N HIS A 168 6.52 18.58 -4.49
CA HIS A 168 7.68 19.42 -4.19
C HIS A 168 8.41 19.81 -5.47
N GLN A 169 8.90 21.05 -5.55
CA GLN A 169 9.60 21.61 -6.71
C GLN A 169 8.76 21.73 -8.02
N TYR A 170 7.43 21.69 -7.94
CA TYR A 170 6.53 21.83 -9.10
C TYR A 170 6.85 23.04 -10.00
N ALA A 171 7.26 24.16 -9.41
CA ALA A 171 7.55 25.41 -10.16
C ALA A 171 8.67 25.23 -11.19
N ARG A 172 9.67 24.38 -10.90
CA ARG A 172 10.76 24.07 -11.82
C ARG A 172 10.28 23.34 -13.07
N TYR A 173 9.38 22.37 -12.90
CA TYR A 173 8.76 21.65 -14.02
C TYR A 173 7.85 22.56 -14.84
N TYR A 174 7.11 23.43 -14.17
CA TYR A 174 6.29 24.43 -14.83
C TYR A 174 7.13 25.34 -15.73
N GLU A 175 8.24 25.90 -15.24
CA GLU A 175 9.11 26.77 -16.03
C GLU A 175 9.70 26.05 -17.25
N LYS A 176 10.14 24.80 -17.09
CA LYS A 176 10.63 23.98 -18.20
C LYS A 176 9.52 23.74 -19.23
N TRP A 177 8.35 23.34 -18.79
CA TRP A 177 7.19 23.09 -19.65
C TRP A 177 6.75 24.36 -20.42
N ARG A 178 6.67 25.48 -19.72
CA ARG A 178 6.36 26.79 -20.32
C ARG A 178 7.35 27.14 -21.44
N GLY A 179 8.64 26.92 -21.20
CA GLY A 179 9.69 27.12 -22.20
C GLY A 179 9.53 26.21 -23.42
N LEU A 180 9.16 24.94 -23.22
CA LEU A 180 8.88 24.02 -24.32
C LEU A 180 7.63 24.47 -25.10
N CYS A 181 6.53 24.79 -24.42
CA CYS A 181 5.30 25.28 -25.05
C CYS A 181 5.53 26.58 -25.88
N ALA A 182 6.42 27.47 -25.43
CA ALA A 182 6.72 28.69 -26.15
C ALA A 182 7.40 28.43 -27.51
N ASN A 183 8.18 27.36 -27.62
CA ASN A 183 8.95 26.98 -28.80
C ASN A 183 8.26 25.94 -29.69
N THR A 184 7.07 25.46 -29.30
CA THR A 184 6.30 24.40 -30.00
C THR A 184 5.01 25.01 -30.55
N GLU A 185 4.52 24.54 -31.69
CA GLU A 185 3.21 24.92 -32.19
C GLU A 185 2.11 24.57 -31.21
N PRO A 186 1.07 25.42 -31.00
CA PRO A 186 0.00 25.16 -30.06
C PRO A 186 -0.72 23.83 -30.29
N SER A 187 -0.80 23.39 -31.56
CA SER A 187 -1.40 22.11 -31.95
C SER A 187 -0.59 20.90 -31.50
N GLU A 188 0.72 21.04 -31.31
CA GLU A 188 1.61 19.95 -30.86
C GLU A 188 1.93 20.04 -29.37
N ALA A 189 1.66 21.19 -28.74
CA ALA A 189 1.92 21.39 -27.30
C ALA A 189 0.89 20.72 -26.38
N VAL A 190 -0.30 20.38 -26.88
CA VAL A 190 -1.40 19.78 -26.14
C VAL A 190 -1.85 18.49 -26.80
N ASN A 191 -2.58 17.64 -26.02
CA ASN A 191 -3.18 16.44 -26.60
C ASN A 191 -4.37 16.76 -27.50
N ASP A 192 -4.78 15.80 -28.35
CA ASP A 192 -5.85 15.97 -29.32
C ASP A 192 -7.18 16.42 -28.69
N ALA A 193 -7.54 15.91 -27.52
CA ALA A 193 -8.76 16.29 -26.83
C ALA A 193 -8.76 17.78 -26.42
N THR A 194 -7.66 18.24 -25.86
CA THR A 194 -7.48 19.65 -25.48
C THR A 194 -7.43 20.55 -26.71
N LEU A 195 -6.78 20.11 -27.79
CA LEU A 195 -6.76 20.85 -29.05
C LEU A 195 -8.17 21.01 -29.64
N GLN A 196 -8.97 19.95 -29.68
CA GLN A 196 -10.36 20.02 -30.13
C GLN A 196 -11.21 20.95 -29.27
N GLN A 197 -10.99 20.95 -27.96
CA GLN A 197 -11.63 21.90 -27.05
C GLN A 197 -11.25 23.34 -27.42
N PHE A 198 -9.95 23.64 -27.60
CA PHE A 198 -9.49 24.98 -27.98
C PHE A 198 -10.08 25.43 -29.33
N LEU A 199 -10.11 24.53 -30.32
CA LEU A 199 -10.69 24.84 -31.65
C LEU A 199 -12.19 25.17 -31.53
N SER A 200 -12.95 24.39 -30.71
CA SER A 200 -14.36 24.63 -30.50
C SER A 200 -14.63 25.96 -29.76
N GLU A 201 -13.82 26.30 -28.75
CA GLU A 201 -13.91 27.56 -28.03
C GLU A 201 -13.56 28.77 -28.92
N VAL A 202 -12.47 28.67 -29.68
CA VAL A 202 -12.08 29.71 -30.63
C VAL A 202 -13.15 29.96 -31.69
N LYS A 203 -13.73 28.90 -32.23
CA LYS A 203 -14.85 28.98 -33.19
C LYS A 203 -16.08 29.66 -32.59
N ALA A 204 -16.41 29.36 -31.34
CA ALA A 204 -17.54 29.94 -30.62
C ALA A 204 -17.33 31.44 -30.31
N GLU A 205 -16.10 31.83 -29.93
CA GLU A 205 -15.78 33.18 -29.49
C GLU A 205 -15.45 34.15 -30.67
N LYS A 206 -14.73 33.66 -31.68
CA LYS A 206 -14.15 34.51 -32.77
C LYS A 206 -14.60 34.11 -34.16
N GLY A 207 -15.46 33.08 -34.31
CA GLY A 207 -15.89 32.54 -35.59
C GLY A 207 -14.86 31.60 -36.26
N GLU A 208 -15.03 31.31 -37.54
CA GLU A 208 -14.09 30.48 -38.28
C GLU A 208 -12.82 31.27 -38.62
N LEU A 209 -11.70 30.94 -37.98
CA LEU A 209 -10.39 31.47 -38.21
C LEU A 209 -9.53 30.46 -38.96
N THR A 210 -8.58 30.97 -39.80
CA THR A 210 -7.60 30.16 -40.53
C THR A 210 -6.22 30.79 -40.50
N GLY A 211 -5.18 29.99 -40.74
CA GLY A 211 -3.78 30.50 -40.82
C GLY A 211 -3.31 31.18 -39.53
N ASN A 212 -2.55 32.24 -39.65
CA ASN A 212 -1.92 32.94 -38.53
C ASN A 212 -2.93 33.48 -37.50
N ALA A 213 -4.18 33.80 -37.92
CA ALA A 213 -5.20 34.27 -36.99
C ALA A 213 -5.68 33.14 -36.07
N LEU A 214 -5.82 31.93 -36.61
CA LEU A 214 -6.14 30.73 -35.80
C LEU A 214 -4.99 30.39 -34.86
N GLU A 215 -3.76 30.35 -35.36
CA GLU A 215 -2.57 30.06 -34.55
C GLU A 215 -2.44 31.01 -33.36
N LYS A 216 -2.62 32.34 -33.60
CA LYS A 216 -2.62 33.34 -32.54
C LYS A 216 -3.70 33.09 -31.51
N ALA A 217 -4.92 32.73 -31.94
CA ALA A 217 -6.02 32.42 -31.01
C ALA A 217 -5.75 31.15 -30.20
N LEU A 218 -5.17 30.12 -30.81
CA LEU A 218 -4.75 28.90 -30.11
C LEU A 218 -3.63 29.19 -29.09
N ARG A 219 -2.67 30.07 -29.43
CA ARG A 219 -1.61 30.51 -28.52
C ARG A 219 -2.18 31.22 -27.29
N GLU A 220 -3.18 32.10 -27.47
CA GLU A 220 -3.87 32.76 -26.35
C GLU A 220 -4.57 31.74 -25.43
N LYS A 221 -5.19 30.70 -26.01
CA LYS A 221 -5.82 29.59 -25.21
C LYS A 221 -4.77 28.76 -24.47
N LEU A 222 -3.67 28.42 -25.13
CA LEU A 222 -2.56 27.70 -24.51
C LEU A 222 -1.96 28.49 -23.34
N ASP A 223 -1.69 29.79 -23.50
CA ASP A 223 -1.15 30.65 -22.44
C ASP A 223 -2.13 30.71 -21.23
N ALA A 224 -3.43 30.80 -21.49
CA ALA A 224 -4.46 30.76 -20.45
C ALA A 224 -4.48 29.39 -19.72
N GLN A 225 -4.35 28.27 -20.45
CA GLN A 225 -4.25 26.95 -19.88
C GLN A 225 -2.99 26.77 -19.03
N ILE A 226 -1.84 27.25 -19.52
CA ILE A 226 -0.56 27.24 -18.79
C ILE A 226 -0.70 27.98 -17.45
N ALA A 227 -1.30 29.17 -17.44
CA ALA A 227 -1.53 29.96 -16.24
C ALA A 227 -2.49 29.25 -15.26
N LYS A 228 -3.55 28.60 -15.79
CA LYS A 228 -4.51 27.82 -15.01
C LYS A 228 -3.83 26.65 -14.33
N VAL A 229 -3.08 25.84 -15.07
CA VAL A 229 -2.37 24.65 -14.54
C VAL A 229 -1.40 25.08 -13.42
N TYR A 230 -0.64 26.17 -13.62
CA TYR A 230 0.25 26.67 -12.57
C TYR A 230 -0.50 26.97 -11.27
N LYS A 231 -1.58 27.72 -11.37
CA LYS A 231 -2.38 28.11 -10.21
C LYS A 231 -2.95 26.89 -9.48
N GLU A 232 -3.55 25.97 -10.20
CA GLU A 232 -4.16 24.76 -9.64
C GLU A 232 -3.11 23.88 -8.97
N THR A 233 -1.94 23.67 -9.62
CA THR A 233 -0.84 22.86 -9.06
C THR A 233 -0.21 23.54 -7.85
N GLN A 234 -0.02 24.86 -7.87
CA GLN A 234 0.47 25.64 -6.74
C GLN A 234 -0.47 25.53 -5.53
N GLU A 235 -1.78 25.73 -5.73
CA GLU A 235 -2.76 25.62 -4.67
C GLU A 235 -2.80 24.20 -4.10
N GLY A 236 -2.76 23.18 -4.97
CA GLY A 236 -2.70 21.78 -4.60
C GLY A 236 -1.45 21.44 -3.77
N THR A 237 -0.28 21.98 -4.15
CA THR A 237 0.98 21.79 -3.43
C THR A 237 0.93 22.47 -2.07
N ASN A 238 0.46 23.73 -2.00
CA ASN A 238 0.39 24.49 -0.75
C ASN A 238 -0.54 23.82 0.29
N LYS A 239 -1.67 23.26 -0.16
CA LYS A 239 -2.60 22.53 0.73
C LYS A 239 -1.94 21.28 1.34
N ARG A 240 -1.06 20.60 0.61
CA ARG A 240 -0.36 19.39 1.06
C ARG A 240 0.87 19.71 1.91
N TRP A 241 1.53 20.82 1.63
CA TRP A 241 2.73 21.25 2.35
C TRP A 241 2.54 21.29 3.87
N VAL A 242 1.35 21.65 4.34
CA VAL A 242 1.02 21.70 5.77
C VAL A 242 1.24 20.35 6.45
N TYR A 243 0.90 19.25 5.78
CA TYR A 243 1.06 17.89 6.29
C TYR A 243 2.48 17.37 6.06
N GLU A 244 3.03 17.64 4.87
CA GLU A 244 4.36 17.17 4.48
C GLU A 244 5.47 17.76 5.35
N ALA A 245 5.37 19.04 5.71
CA ALA A 245 6.32 19.72 6.60
C ALA A 245 6.37 19.08 8.00
N GLU A 246 5.30 18.44 8.45
CA GLU A 246 5.21 17.78 9.74
C GLU A 246 5.68 16.31 9.72
N ILE A 247 5.91 15.72 8.55
CA ILE A 247 6.42 14.34 8.44
C ILE A 247 7.91 14.33 8.75
N LYS A 248 8.26 13.82 9.94
CA LYS A 248 9.66 13.70 10.40
C LYS A 248 10.30 12.38 9.96
N ARG A 249 9.50 11.32 9.83
CA ARG A 249 9.95 9.99 9.45
C ARG A 249 9.01 9.40 8.39
N SER A 250 9.51 9.26 7.17
CA SER A 250 8.78 8.70 6.03
C SER A 250 9.18 7.25 5.70
N TYR A 251 10.15 6.68 6.41
CA TYR A 251 10.68 5.33 6.19
C TYR A 251 10.29 4.39 7.33
N PHE A 252 10.34 3.09 7.06
CA PHE A 252 10.07 2.04 8.04
C PHE A 252 11.16 2.01 9.13
N HIS A 253 10.72 1.88 10.38
CA HIS A 253 11.58 1.61 11.52
C HIS A 253 10.79 0.94 12.63
N ILE A 254 11.43 0.01 13.37
CA ILE A 254 10.80 -0.72 14.48
C ILE A 254 10.43 0.16 15.69
N LYS A 255 11.13 1.30 15.89
CA LYS A 255 10.75 2.24 16.97
C LYS A 255 9.38 2.85 16.65
N PRO A 256 8.48 2.94 17.66
CA PRO A 256 7.17 3.52 17.45
C PRO A 256 7.25 4.97 16.97
N LEU A 257 6.21 5.39 16.24
CA LEU A 257 6.00 6.78 15.87
C LEU A 257 5.42 7.56 17.05
N ASP A 258 5.78 8.84 17.13
CA ASP A 258 5.17 9.75 18.08
C ASP A 258 3.68 9.97 17.74
N ARG A 259 2.85 10.16 18.78
CA ARG A 259 1.41 10.44 18.60
C ARG A 259 1.12 11.62 17.66
N PRO A 260 1.86 12.75 17.66
CA PRO A 260 1.68 13.82 16.68
C PRO A 260 1.88 13.36 15.23
N GLN A 261 2.86 12.45 14.98
CA GLN A 261 3.09 11.89 13.63
C GLN A 261 1.91 11.03 13.17
N LEU A 262 1.38 10.15 14.03
CA LEU A 262 0.20 9.34 13.73
C LEU A 262 -1.02 10.23 13.44
N GLN A 263 -1.22 11.28 14.23
CA GLN A 263 -2.30 12.24 14.02
C GLN A 263 -2.14 13.04 12.72
N ASN A 264 -0.90 13.39 12.35
CA ASN A 264 -0.63 14.08 11.09
C ASN A 264 -0.96 13.18 9.87
N TRP A 265 -0.53 11.92 9.90
CA TRP A 265 -0.90 10.95 8.87
C TRP A 265 -2.41 10.79 8.74
N SER A 266 -3.11 10.66 9.88
CA SER A 266 -4.57 10.54 9.87
C SER A 266 -5.26 11.75 9.23
N LYS A 267 -4.85 12.98 9.60
CA LYS A 267 -5.37 14.22 9.01
C LYS A 267 -5.05 14.38 7.54
N TYR A 268 -3.86 13.93 7.12
CA TYR A 268 -3.47 13.99 5.72
C TYR A 268 -4.31 13.03 4.87
N LEU A 269 -4.58 11.82 5.38
CA LEU A 269 -5.51 10.89 4.74
C LEU A 269 -6.93 11.47 4.67
N ASP A 270 -7.45 12.09 5.75
CA ASP A 270 -8.76 12.77 5.76
C ASP A 270 -8.84 13.84 4.65
N PHE A 271 -7.76 14.61 4.48
CA PHE A 271 -7.68 15.65 3.45
C PHE A 271 -7.73 15.05 2.04
N GLU A 272 -6.91 14.02 1.72
CA GLU A 272 -6.91 13.42 0.38
C GLU A 272 -8.21 12.68 0.09
N GLU A 273 -8.79 11.96 1.06
CA GLU A 273 -10.09 11.33 0.90
C GLU A 273 -11.19 12.35 0.58
N SER A 274 -11.14 13.54 1.20
CA SER A 274 -12.09 14.61 0.92
C SER A 274 -11.87 15.26 -0.45
N ALA A 275 -10.64 15.23 -0.99
CA ALA A 275 -10.31 15.70 -2.33
C ALA A 275 -10.79 14.75 -3.44
N GLY A 276 -10.93 13.45 -3.14
CA GLY A 276 -11.62 12.46 -3.98
C GLY A 276 -10.84 11.88 -5.15
N ASP A 277 -9.56 12.20 -5.32
CA ASP A 277 -8.72 11.60 -6.36
C ASP A 277 -8.22 10.21 -5.92
N ILE A 278 -8.83 9.16 -6.47
CA ILE A 278 -8.55 7.75 -6.13
C ILE A 278 -7.06 7.42 -6.26
N THR A 279 -6.38 7.87 -7.30
CA THR A 279 -4.97 7.57 -7.55
C THR A 279 -4.08 8.19 -6.47
N ARG A 280 -4.35 9.42 -6.11
CA ARG A 280 -3.60 10.13 -5.06
C ARG A 280 -3.86 9.56 -3.68
N ILE A 281 -5.12 9.23 -3.39
CA ILE A 281 -5.49 8.60 -2.11
C ILE A 281 -4.75 7.27 -1.95
N ARG A 282 -4.75 6.42 -2.98
CA ARG A 282 -4.00 5.15 -2.96
C ARG A 282 -2.50 5.38 -2.75
N ALA A 283 -1.89 6.30 -3.50
CA ALA A 283 -0.48 6.64 -3.36
C ALA A 283 -0.14 7.11 -1.94
N LEU A 284 -1.00 7.93 -1.33
CA LEU A 284 -0.79 8.40 0.04
C LEU A 284 -0.96 7.28 1.08
N TYR A 285 -1.95 6.40 0.92
CA TYR A 285 -2.11 5.25 1.82
C TYR A 285 -0.89 4.32 1.77
N GLU A 286 -0.44 3.94 0.58
CA GLU A 286 0.74 3.08 0.44
C GLU A 286 1.99 3.73 1.04
N ARG A 287 2.16 5.04 0.86
CA ARG A 287 3.23 5.79 1.50
C ARG A 287 3.10 5.85 3.03
N CYS A 288 1.91 6.08 3.55
CA CYS A 288 1.61 6.08 4.98
C CYS A 288 1.92 4.72 5.63
N LEU A 289 1.60 3.63 4.94
CA LEU A 289 1.82 2.26 5.43
C LEU A 289 3.29 1.84 5.51
N VAL A 290 4.23 2.65 5.02
CA VAL A 290 5.67 2.40 5.27
C VAL A 290 6.04 2.72 6.71
N PRO A 291 5.96 3.98 7.21
CA PRO A 291 6.27 4.28 8.60
C PRO A 291 5.20 3.76 9.58
N CYS A 292 3.97 3.54 9.12
CA CYS A 292 2.85 3.07 9.93
C CYS A 292 2.55 1.57 9.76
N ALA A 293 3.48 0.77 9.22
CA ALA A 293 3.25 -0.65 8.92
C ALA A 293 2.81 -1.48 10.15
N GLN A 294 3.23 -1.11 11.35
CA GLN A 294 2.92 -1.82 12.60
C GLN A 294 1.62 -1.32 13.28
N TYR A 295 0.90 -0.38 12.68
CA TYR A 295 -0.32 0.21 13.24
C TYR A 295 -1.56 -0.30 12.52
N GLU A 296 -2.31 -1.17 13.19
CA GLU A 296 -3.51 -1.86 12.67
C GLU A 296 -4.56 -0.88 12.11
N GLU A 297 -4.74 0.27 12.76
CA GLU A 297 -5.72 1.29 12.40
C GLU A 297 -5.59 1.82 10.96
N PHE A 298 -4.36 2.00 10.47
CA PHE A 298 -4.14 2.49 9.11
C PHE A 298 -4.44 1.42 8.05
N TRP A 299 -4.14 0.14 8.35
CA TRP A 299 -4.49 -0.98 7.49
C TRP A 299 -6.00 -1.18 7.40
N LEU A 300 -6.69 -1.16 8.55
CA LEU A 300 -8.15 -1.25 8.60
C LEU A 300 -8.81 -0.12 7.82
N ARG A 301 -8.34 1.11 8.03
CA ARG A 301 -8.85 2.27 7.32
C ARG A 301 -8.65 2.15 5.80
N TYR A 302 -7.45 1.74 5.37
CA TYR A 302 -7.14 1.58 3.95
C TYR A 302 -8.00 0.51 3.29
N GLY A 303 -8.08 -0.68 3.87
CA GLY A 303 -8.89 -1.75 3.33
C GLY A 303 -10.39 -1.41 3.30
N GLN A 304 -10.91 -0.73 4.33
CA GLN A 304 -12.29 -0.23 4.35
C GLN A 304 -12.53 0.80 3.24
N TRP A 305 -11.57 1.73 3.03
CA TRP A 305 -11.66 2.70 1.95
C TRP A 305 -11.66 2.03 0.57
N LEU A 306 -10.79 1.04 0.36
CA LEU A 306 -10.72 0.26 -0.88
C LEU A 306 -12.04 -0.49 -1.13
N ALA A 307 -12.56 -1.20 -0.15
CA ALA A 307 -13.83 -1.93 -0.24
C ALA A 307 -15.00 -0.99 -0.55
N LYS A 308 -15.09 0.15 0.12
CA LYS A 308 -16.11 1.18 -0.13
C LYS A 308 -16.09 1.73 -1.57
N ASN A 309 -14.93 1.72 -2.23
CA ASN A 309 -14.76 2.13 -3.62
C ASN A 309 -14.83 0.96 -4.62
N ASN A 310 -15.35 -0.20 -4.22
CA ASN A 310 -15.45 -1.43 -5.02
C ASN A 310 -14.11 -1.99 -5.51
N LEU A 311 -13.01 -1.69 -4.82
CA LEU A 311 -11.67 -2.20 -5.10
C LEU A 311 -11.37 -3.43 -4.20
N ILE A 312 -12.22 -4.46 -4.32
CA ILE A 312 -12.22 -5.62 -3.41
C ILE A 312 -10.91 -6.40 -3.45
N SER A 313 -10.36 -6.66 -4.64
CA SER A 313 -9.08 -7.35 -4.80
C SER A 313 -7.90 -6.58 -4.17
N ASP A 314 -7.90 -5.25 -4.27
CA ASP A 314 -6.89 -4.42 -3.62
C ASP A 314 -7.05 -4.42 -2.08
N ALA A 315 -8.31 -4.43 -1.58
CA ALA A 315 -8.61 -4.54 -0.15
C ALA A 315 -8.11 -5.87 0.42
N LYS A 316 -8.37 -6.99 -0.30
CA LYS A 316 -7.84 -8.32 0.04
C LYS A 316 -6.32 -8.28 0.15
N SER A 317 -5.63 -7.79 -0.89
CA SER A 317 -4.17 -7.69 -0.90
C SER A 317 -3.62 -6.83 0.25
N ALA A 318 -4.26 -5.70 0.57
CA ALA A 318 -3.86 -4.84 1.68
C ALA A 318 -4.00 -5.57 3.02
N TYR A 319 -5.13 -6.25 3.28
CA TYR A 319 -5.34 -7.00 4.51
C TYR A 319 -4.44 -8.23 4.62
N GLU A 320 -4.13 -8.94 3.52
CA GLU A 320 -3.18 -10.05 3.50
C GLU A 320 -1.77 -9.58 3.89
N ARG A 321 -1.28 -8.50 3.30
CA ARG A 321 -0.01 -7.88 3.68
C ARG A 321 0.01 -7.53 5.17
N ALA A 322 -1.04 -6.91 5.66
CA ALA A 322 -1.15 -6.55 7.07
C ALA A 322 -1.14 -7.78 7.98
N ALA A 323 -2.00 -8.79 7.70
CA ALA A 323 -2.24 -9.94 8.56
C ALA A 323 -1.07 -10.93 8.63
N TYR A 324 -0.32 -11.07 7.51
CA TYR A 324 0.69 -12.11 7.38
C TYR A 324 2.13 -11.60 7.35
N THR A 325 2.33 -10.29 7.05
CA THR A 325 3.68 -9.73 6.93
C THR A 325 4.02 -8.72 8.02
N PHE A 326 3.11 -7.78 8.32
CA PHE A 326 3.48 -6.60 9.11
C PHE A 326 2.98 -6.61 10.53
N LEU A 327 1.77 -7.11 10.78
CA LEU A 327 1.16 -7.04 12.10
C LEU A 327 1.45 -8.28 12.95
N PRO A 328 1.60 -8.13 14.27
CA PRO A 328 1.66 -9.25 15.20
C PRO A 328 0.41 -10.13 15.14
N LYS A 329 0.56 -11.41 15.50
CA LYS A 329 -0.53 -12.40 15.42
C LYS A 329 -1.74 -12.10 16.31
N ASP A 330 -1.56 -11.31 17.36
CA ASP A 330 -2.61 -10.86 18.27
C ASP A 330 -3.50 -9.75 17.70
N LYS A 331 -3.07 -9.11 16.60
CA LYS A 331 -3.87 -8.11 15.85
C LYS A 331 -4.88 -8.80 14.94
N ILE A 332 -5.99 -9.22 15.55
CA ILE A 332 -6.99 -10.07 14.88
C ILE A 332 -7.99 -9.31 14.02
N HIS A 333 -8.24 -8.00 14.28
CA HIS A 333 -9.27 -7.24 13.57
C HIS A 333 -9.01 -7.16 12.07
N VAL A 334 -7.73 -7.09 11.65
CA VAL A 334 -7.36 -7.15 10.23
C VAL A 334 -7.69 -8.51 9.62
N LYS A 335 -7.51 -9.61 10.37
CA LYS A 335 -7.89 -10.96 9.88
C LYS A 335 -9.40 -11.12 9.78
N LEU A 336 -10.15 -10.54 10.72
CA LEU A 336 -11.61 -10.53 10.66
C LEU A 336 -12.09 -9.69 9.45
N ALA A 337 -11.46 -8.53 9.20
CA ALA A 337 -11.74 -7.72 8.03
C ALA A 337 -11.36 -8.45 6.72
N LEU A 338 -10.23 -9.18 6.69
CA LEU A 338 -9.86 -10.03 5.56
C LEU A 338 -10.92 -11.10 5.29
N ALA A 339 -11.40 -11.78 6.33
CA ALA A 339 -12.42 -12.80 6.17
C ALA A 339 -13.73 -12.23 5.57
N LEU A 340 -14.12 -11.01 5.95
CA LEU A 340 -15.28 -10.33 5.35
C LEU A 340 -15.06 -10.00 3.86
N VAL A 341 -13.87 -9.52 3.49
CA VAL A 341 -13.53 -9.23 2.08
C VAL A 341 -13.47 -10.52 1.26
N LEU A 342 -12.94 -11.61 1.80
CA LEU A 342 -12.94 -12.93 1.15
C LEU A 342 -14.36 -13.47 0.93
N GLU A 343 -15.26 -13.25 1.90
CA GLU A 343 -16.68 -13.57 1.75
C GLU A 343 -17.33 -12.76 0.62
N GLU A 344 -17.06 -11.47 0.54
CA GLU A 344 -17.58 -10.58 -0.51
C GLU A 344 -17.03 -10.95 -1.91
N GLU A 345 -15.77 -11.40 -1.99
CA GLU A 345 -15.17 -11.94 -3.22
C GLU A 345 -15.77 -13.30 -3.63
N GLY A 346 -16.46 -13.99 -2.72
CA GLY A 346 -17.01 -15.34 -2.93
C GLY A 346 -16.05 -16.47 -2.57
N SER A 347 -14.88 -16.17 -2.00
CA SER A 347 -13.87 -17.15 -1.53
C SER A 347 -14.23 -17.70 -0.14
N THR A 348 -15.39 -18.38 -0.05
CA THR A 348 -15.99 -18.81 1.22
C THR A 348 -15.12 -19.77 2.03
N ASP A 349 -14.37 -20.66 1.39
CA ASP A 349 -13.49 -21.61 2.08
C ASP A 349 -12.27 -20.92 2.69
N GLU A 350 -11.69 -19.91 1.99
CA GLU A 350 -10.60 -19.09 2.52
C GLU A 350 -11.09 -18.24 3.69
N ALA A 351 -12.28 -17.64 3.59
CA ALA A 351 -12.92 -16.89 4.66
C ALA A 351 -13.10 -17.75 5.91
N ARG A 352 -13.67 -18.98 5.74
CA ARG A 352 -13.85 -19.95 6.83
C ARG A 352 -12.52 -20.34 7.46
N SER A 353 -11.50 -20.62 6.65
CA SER A 353 -10.14 -20.94 7.11
C SER A 353 -9.54 -19.79 7.93
N THR A 354 -9.78 -18.54 7.50
CA THR A 354 -9.30 -17.34 8.21
C THR A 354 -9.97 -17.23 9.59
N TYR A 355 -11.30 -17.34 9.68
CA TYR A 355 -12.01 -17.33 10.97
C TYR A 355 -11.53 -18.45 11.91
N THR A 356 -11.43 -19.67 11.40
CA THR A 356 -10.99 -20.81 12.22
C THR A 356 -9.54 -20.66 12.69
N SER A 357 -8.65 -20.11 11.87
CA SER A 357 -7.26 -19.79 12.25
C SER A 357 -7.19 -18.77 13.40
N VAL A 358 -8.03 -17.73 13.36
CA VAL A 358 -8.14 -16.75 14.45
C VAL A 358 -8.62 -17.42 15.74
N LEU A 359 -9.68 -18.24 15.65
CA LEU A 359 -10.27 -18.92 16.81
C LEU A 359 -9.38 -20.04 17.38
N GLN A 360 -8.51 -20.65 16.58
CA GLN A 360 -7.45 -21.55 17.07
C GLN A 360 -6.41 -20.79 17.91
N SER A 361 -6.09 -19.55 17.52
CA SER A 361 -5.12 -18.73 18.24
C SER A 361 -5.71 -18.12 19.51
N ILE A 362 -6.97 -17.65 19.47
CA ILE A 362 -7.66 -16.98 20.58
C ILE A 362 -9.10 -17.52 20.68
N PRO A 363 -9.29 -18.72 21.29
CA PRO A 363 -10.58 -19.41 21.31
C PRO A 363 -11.69 -18.69 22.09
N THR A 364 -11.32 -17.73 22.95
CA THR A 364 -12.26 -17.01 23.83
C THR A 364 -12.68 -15.65 23.30
N HIS A 365 -12.19 -15.24 22.11
CA HIS A 365 -12.47 -13.90 21.58
C HIS A 365 -13.91 -13.81 21.05
N ILE A 366 -14.77 -13.14 21.82
CA ILE A 366 -16.24 -13.13 21.57
C ILE A 366 -16.61 -12.49 20.22
N GLU A 367 -15.89 -11.43 19.79
CA GLU A 367 -16.13 -10.79 18.49
C GLU A 367 -15.83 -11.76 17.34
N ALA A 368 -14.67 -12.44 17.35
CA ALA A 368 -14.31 -13.42 16.33
C ALA A 368 -15.31 -14.60 16.28
N ILE A 369 -15.76 -15.08 17.44
CA ILE A 369 -16.80 -16.11 17.54
C ILE A 369 -18.10 -15.61 16.90
N THR A 370 -18.51 -14.40 17.23
CA THR A 370 -19.75 -13.80 16.73
C THR A 370 -19.70 -13.61 15.23
N ASP A 371 -18.59 -13.10 14.70
CA ASP A 371 -18.41 -12.88 13.27
C ASP A 371 -18.39 -14.19 12.49
N TYR A 372 -17.72 -15.24 13.03
CA TYR A 372 -17.73 -16.57 12.44
C TYR A 372 -19.12 -17.19 12.43
N ILE A 373 -19.87 -17.09 13.53
CA ILE A 373 -21.26 -17.55 13.61
C ILE A 373 -22.15 -16.81 12.59
N HIS A 374 -21.98 -15.50 12.46
CA HIS A 374 -22.73 -14.71 11.48
C HIS A 374 -22.35 -15.06 10.04
N PHE A 375 -21.06 -15.33 9.77
CA PHE A 375 -20.60 -15.83 8.48
C PHE A 375 -21.29 -17.15 8.12
N GLU A 376 -21.24 -18.19 8.98
CA GLU A 376 -21.89 -19.47 8.71
C GLU A 376 -23.41 -19.33 8.53
N ARG A 377 -24.05 -18.40 9.24
CA ARG A 377 -25.47 -18.08 9.03
C ARG A 377 -25.74 -17.52 7.63
N ARG A 378 -24.88 -16.60 7.13
CA ARG A 378 -25.03 -16.03 5.78
C ARG A 378 -24.81 -17.06 4.68
N GLN A 379 -23.98 -18.08 4.93
CA GLN A 379 -23.74 -19.18 4.00
C GLN A 379 -24.89 -20.21 3.96
N ASN A 380 -25.96 -20.03 4.76
CA ASN A 380 -27.09 -20.95 4.88
C ASN A 380 -26.68 -22.40 5.19
N THR A 381 -25.63 -22.58 5.98
CA THR A 381 -25.15 -23.91 6.38
C THR A 381 -26.00 -24.47 7.50
N ASP A 382 -26.37 -25.76 7.45
CA ASP A 382 -27.03 -26.48 8.54
C ASP A 382 -26.16 -26.50 9.82
N THR A 383 -24.90 -26.08 9.70
CA THR A 383 -23.93 -26.03 10.80
C THR A 383 -24.14 -24.85 11.75
N PHE A 384 -24.87 -23.79 11.37
CA PHE A 384 -25.06 -22.60 12.22
C PHE A 384 -25.64 -22.92 13.61
N GLU A 385 -26.75 -23.68 13.67
CA GLU A 385 -27.40 -23.98 14.95
C GLU A 385 -26.53 -24.89 15.82
N SER A 386 -25.83 -25.85 15.22
CA SER A 386 -24.89 -26.72 15.94
C SER A 386 -23.69 -25.94 16.48
N LEU A 387 -23.14 -25.03 15.66
CA LEU A 387 -22.00 -24.20 15.99
C LEU A 387 -22.31 -23.25 17.16
N ILE A 388 -23.41 -22.49 17.08
CA ILE A 388 -23.78 -21.56 18.17
C ILE A 388 -24.10 -22.34 19.49
N SER A 389 -24.75 -23.49 19.39
CA SER A 389 -25.01 -24.34 20.54
C SER A 389 -23.74 -24.89 21.18
N GLN A 390 -22.74 -25.25 20.37
CA GLN A 390 -21.42 -25.65 20.82
C GLN A 390 -20.73 -24.55 21.62
N TYR A 391 -20.71 -23.32 21.11
CA TYR A 391 -20.10 -22.19 21.82
C TYR A 391 -20.84 -21.84 23.12
N ILE A 392 -22.18 -21.84 23.13
CA ILE A 392 -22.97 -21.62 24.35
C ILE A 392 -22.66 -22.67 25.43
N SER A 393 -22.40 -23.91 25.03
CA SER A 393 -22.13 -25.02 25.93
C SER A 393 -20.66 -25.14 26.34
N SER A 394 -19.77 -24.35 25.74
CA SER A 394 -18.33 -24.45 25.96
C SER A 394 -17.92 -24.00 27.37
N ALA A 395 -17.03 -24.79 28.00
CA ALA A 395 -16.52 -24.49 29.34
C ALA A 395 -15.44 -23.41 29.39
N TYR A 396 -14.82 -23.09 28.25
CA TYR A 396 -13.73 -22.10 28.17
C TYR A 396 -14.21 -20.66 28.00
N LEU A 397 -15.49 -20.46 27.66
CA LEU A 397 -16.09 -19.13 27.62
C LEU A 397 -16.59 -18.70 29.00
N ASP A 398 -16.41 -17.41 29.31
CA ASP A 398 -16.98 -16.84 30.50
C ASP A 398 -18.54 -16.81 30.47
N GLU A 399 -19.16 -16.57 31.58
CA GLU A 399 -20.63 -16.54 31.69
C GLU A 399 -21.21 -15.39 30.85
N SER A 400 -20.56 -14.24 30.80
CA SER A 400 -21.00 -13.06 30.03
C SER A 400 -21.04 -13.34 28.53
N ALA A 401 -20.01 -14.00 28.00
CA ALA A 401 -19.92 -14.40 26.59
C ALA A 401 -21.00 -15.42 26.23
N ARG A 402 -21.21 -16.43 27.08
CA ARG A 402 -22.28 -17.44 26.87
C ARG A 402 -23.67 -16.80 26.88
N VAL A 403 -23.95 -15.91 27.82
CA VAL A 403 -25.22 -15.17 27.88
C VAL A 403 -25.39 -14.31 26.61
N TYR A 404 -24.36 -13.60 26.16
CA TYR A 404 -24.41 -12.83 24.93
C TYR A 404 -24.77 -13.70 23.72
N LEU A 405 -24.08 -14.82 23.51
CA LEU A 405 -24.37 -15.75 22.42
C LEU A 405 -25.77 -16.36 22.52
N THR A 406 -26.23 -16.68 23.74
CA THR A 406 -27.60 -17.18 23.98
C THR A 406 -28.63 -16.15 23.56
N ILE A 407 -28.42 -14.86 23.86
CA ILE A 407 -29.31 -13.77 23.42
C ILE A 407 -29.34 -13.66 21.89
N GLN A 408 -28.18 -13.77 21.23
CA GLN A 408 -28.12 -13.74 19.75
C GLN A 408 -28.86 -14.94 19.15
N TYR A 409 -28.72 -16.11 19.73
CA TYR A 409 -29.41 -17.31 19.27
C TYR A 409 -30.95 -17.21 19.47
N ILE A 410 -31.39 -16.69 20.61
CA ILE A 410 -32.84 -16.42 20.84
C ILE A 410 -33.39 -15.44 19.80
N LYS A 411 -32.69 -14.35 19.52
CA LYS A 411 -33.09 -13.38 18.47
C LYS A 411 -33.21 -14.05 17.10
N TYR A 412 -32.27 -14.91 16.76
CA TYR A 412 -32.32 -15.69 15.52
C TYR A 412 -33.54 -16.61 15.47
N LEU A 413 -33.80 -17.41 16.52
CA LEU A 413 -34.95 -18.30 16.60
C LEU A 413 -36.29 -17.58 16.50
N GLN A 414 -36.39 -16.38 17.09
CA GLN A 414 -37.56 -15.52 16.95
C GLN A 414 -37.80 -15.01 15.53
N GLN A 415 -36.73 -14.66 14.81
CA GLN A 415 -36.81 -14.09 13.46
C GLN A 415 -37.06 -15.14 12.38
N VAL A 416 -36.44 -16.31 12.48
CA VAL A 416 -36.41 -17.29 11.38
C VAL A 416 -37.43 -18.42 11.59
N HIS A 417 -37.67 -18.86 12.83
CA HIS A 417 -38.47 -20.06 13.06
C HIS A 417 -39.88 -19.82 13.66
N ILE A 418 -40.18 -18.59 14.15
CA ILE A 418 -41.43 -18.29 14.89
C ILE A 418 -41.65 -19.36 16.04
N LYS A 419 -40.63 -20.13 16.39
CA LYS A 419 -40.65 -21.16 17.41
C LYS A 419 -40.40 -20.57 18.80
N LEU A 420 -41.43 -20.01 19.40
CA LEU A 420 -41.42 -19.55 20.80
C LEU A 420 -40.97 -20.63 21.79
N GLU A 421 -41.24 -21.90 21.49
CA GLU A 421 -40.91 -23.03 22.39
C GLU A 421 -39.39 -23.22 22.58
N GLY A 422 -38.57 -23.16 21.53
CA GLY A 422 -37.12 -23.27 21.61
C GLY A 422 -36.47 -22.12 22.39
N ALA A 423 -36.99 -20.87 22.19
CA ALA A 423 -36.53 -19.69 22.90
C ALA A 423 -36.84 -19.76 24.41
N CYS A 424 -38.01 -20.26 24.78
CA CYS A 424 -38.41 -20.47 26.19
C CYS A 424 -37.53 -21.50 26.92
N ILE A 425 -37.14 -22.58 26.25
CA ILE A 425 -36.26 -23.62 26.84
C ILE A 425 -34.88 -23.08 27.16
N LEU A 426 -34.33 -22.21 26.30
CA LEU A 426 -33.02 -21.55 26.51
C LEU A 426 -33.06 -20.56 27.67
N ILE A 427 -34.15 -19.83 27.83
CA ILE A 427 -34.34 -18.87 28.94
C ILE A 427 -34.42 -19.61 30.28
N ILE A 428 -35.08 -20.76 30.30
CA ILE A 428 -35.26 -21.56 31.52
C ILE A 428 -33.93 -22.21 31.99
N LYS A 429 -33.04 -22.58 31.08
CA LYS A 429 -31.73 -23.18 31.42
C LYS A 429 -30.72 -22.19 32.03
N HIS A 430 -30.92 -20.87 31.90
CA HIS A 430 -30.02 -19.84 32.41
C HIS A 430 -30.75 -18.70 33.16
N PRO A 431 -31.41 -18.96 34.32
CA PRO A 431 -32.40 -18.06 34.94
C PRO A 431 -31.89 -16.74 35.52
N PRO A 432 -30.71 -16.63 36.18
CA PRO A 432 -30.47 -15.42 37.03
C PRO A 432 -30.06 -14.15 36.28
N PHE A 433 -29.51 -14.24 35.09
CA PHE A 433 -28.97 -13.10 34.36
C PHE A 433 -29.94 -12.47 33.35
N PHE A 434 -30.92 -13.24 32.84
CA PHE A 434 -31.89 -12.80 31.84
C PHE A 434 -32.80 -11.67 32.34
N TYR A 435 -33.23 -11.73 33.59
CA TYR A 435 -34.17 -10.74 34.14
C TYR A 435 -33.62 -9.33 34.27
N ARG A 436 -32.29 -9.15 34.48
CA ARG A 436 -31.69 -7.81 34.59
C ARG A 436 -31.43 -7.15 33.26
N LYS A 437 -31.03 -7.87 32.22
CA LYS A 437 -30.76 -7.29 30.88
C LYS A 437 -31.97 -7.24 29.94
N TRP A 438 -32.95 -8.12 30.09
CA TRP A 438 -34.17 -8.09 29.29
C TRP A 438 -34.97 -6.80 29.49
N ASN A 439 -35.00 -6.27 30.72
CA ASN A 439 -35.65 -5.00 31.03
C ASN A 439 -34.89 -3.74 30.59
N GLN A 440 -33.62 -3.87 30.14
CA GLN A 440 -32.84 -2.77 29.57
C GLN A 440 -32.91 -2.71 28.03
N ILE A 441 -33.47 -3.72 27.37
CA ILE A 441 -33.55 -3.84 25.90
C ILE A 441 -35.00 -3.58 25.40
N ARG A 442 -35.98 -3.47 26.31
CA ARG A 442 -37.32 -2.92 26.03
C ARG A 442 -37.29 -1.40 26.12
#